data_3675a58aaa9ab1e38ffeb51433284372
#
_entry.id   3675a58aaa9ab1e38ffeb51433284372
#
_cell.length_a   1.000
_cell.length_b   1.000
_cell.length_c   1.000
_cell.angle_alpha   90.00
_cell.angle_beta   90.00
_cell.angle_gamma   90.00
#
_symmetry.space_group_name_H-M   'P 1'
#
loop_
_entity.id
_entity.type
_entity.pdbx_description
1 polymer ?
#
loop_
_entity_poly.entity_id
_entity_poly.type
_entity_poly.pdbx_seq_one_letter_code
_entity_poly.pdbx_strand_id
1 'polypeptide(L)'
;AALEITRKASNSTISQKILFYAKSRRIDFVTHADWKEHQTLLKVHFPVAVHTDEATFDVQFGNLTRKTHQNTSWDVARFESCGQKWMDLSEGHYGVSLLNDCKYGHSVKDSNMALTLIKSGIEPNPVTDQEEHTFTYAIYPHAENWKAAGTVEEAYKLNQPLLTERNTKAGLDYSFAS
;
A
#
# COMPACT_ATOMS: atom_id res chain seq x y z
N ALA A 1 10.92 -6.95 -14.99
CA ALA A 1 9.83 -7.01 -15.97
C ALA A 1 8.77 -5.98 -15.61
N ALA A 2 7.99 -5.54 -16.58
CA ALA A 2 6.87 -4.63 -16.37
C ALA A 2 5.65 -5.13 -17.17
N LEU A 3 4.45 -4.95 -16.59
CA LEU A 3 3.18 -5.18 -17.25
C LEU A 3 2.38 -3.88 -17.19
N GLU A 4 1.88 -3.41 -18.33
CA GLU A 4 1.04 -2.21 -18.41
C GLU A 4 -0.41 -2.60 -18.69
N ILE A 5 -1.33 -2.07 -17.89
CA ILE A 5 -2.74 -2.35 -17.96
C ILE A 5 -3.50 -1.01 -17.94
N THR A 6 -4.46 -0.84 -18.85
CA THR A 6 -5.39 0.28 -18.81
C THR A 6 -6.82 -0.27 -18.71
N ARG A 7 -7.59 0.27 -17.79
CA ARG A 7 -8.98 -0.13 -17.54
C ARG A 7 -9.88 1.09 -17.54
N LYS A 8 -11.08 0.93 -18.09
CA LYS A 8 -12.16 1.90 -17.90
C LYS A 8 -13.01 1.48 -16.71
N ALA A 9 -13.31 2.43 -15.84
CA ALA A 9 -14.20 2.25 -14.69
C ALA A 9 -15.27 3.35 -14.79
N SER A 10 -16.41 3.03 -15.39
CA SER A 10 -17.49 3.96 -15.72
C SER A 10 -16.97 5.15 -16.56
N ASN A 11 -16.90 6.36 -16.02
CA ASN A 11 -16.41 7.56 -16.70
C ASN A 11 -14.90 7.78 -16.54
N SER A 12 -14.28 6.98 -15.71
CA SER A 12 -12.87 7.11 -15.30
C SER A 12 -11.98 6.15 -16.09
N THR A 13 -10.70 6.51 -16.16
CA THR A 13 -9.66 5.64 -16.75
C THR A 13 -8.55 5.41 -15.72
N ILE A 14 -8.17 4.16 -15.52
CA ILE A 14 -7.10 3.77 -14.61
C ILE A 14 -6.02 3.06 -15.43
N SER A 15 -4.82 3.63 -15.44
CA SER A 15 -3.62 3.05 -16.04
C SER A 15 -2.66 2.60 -14.96
N GLN A 16 -2.17 1.37 -15.09
CA GLN A 16 -1.32 0.75 -14.09
C GLN A 16 -0.08 0.15 -14.74
N LYS A 17 1.08 0.43 -14.17
CA LYS A 17 2.33 -0.23 -14.50
C LYS A 17 2.75 -1.11 -13.32
N ILE A 18 2.69 -2.42 -13.52
CA ILE A 18 3.08 -3.41 -12.52
C ILE A 18 4.55 -3.75 -12.74
N LEU A 19 5.39 -3.50 -11.71
CA LEU A 19 6.84 -3.66 -11.78
C LEU A 19 7.29 -4.88 -11.00
N PHE A 20 8.07 -5.73 -11.65
CA PHE A 20 8.71 -6.91 -11.06
C PHE A 20 10.23 -6.74 -11.09
N TYR A 21 10.86 -6.88 -9.95
CA TYR A 21 12.29 -6.69 -9.77
C TYR A 21 13.05 -8.01 -9.70
N ALA A 22 14.19 -8.10 -10.36
CA ALA A 22 14.98 -9.35 -10.41
C ALA A 22 15.56 -9.77 -9.04
N LYS A 23 15.75 -8.80 -8.13
CA LYS A 23 16.39 -9.03 -6.82
C LYS A 23 15.51 -8.61 -5.64
N SER A 24 14.23 -8.35 -5.86
CA SER A 24 13.26 -8.02 -4.80
C SER A 24 12.02 -8.89 -4.97
N ARG A 25 11.40 -9.23 -3.84
CA ARG A 25 10.08 -9.88 -3.81
C ARG A 25 8.94 -8.87 -3.93
N ARG A 26 9.24 -7.58 -3.82
CA ARG A 26 8.25 -6.50 -3.91
C ARG A 26 7.74 -6.38 -5.34
N ILE A 27 6.44 -6.25 -5.47
CA ILE A 27 5.72 -6.01 -6.73
C ILE A 27 5.04 -4.66 -6.59
N ASP A 28 5.46 -3.66 -7.37
CA ASP A 28 4.94 -2.31 -7.30
C ASP A 28 3.84 -2.09 -8.34
N PHE A 29 2.81 -1.37 -7.95
CA PHE A 29 1.68 -0.96 -8.79
C PHE A 29 1.68 0.57 -8.91
N VAL A 30 2.42 1.09 -9.88
CA VAL A 30 2.43 2.52 -10.21
C VAL A 30 1.13 2.83 -10.94
N THR A 31 0.28 3.63 -10.33
CA THR A 31 -1.09 3.84 -10.79
C THR A 31 -1.32 5.30 -11.12
N HIS A 32 -1.92 5.55 -12.28
CA HIS A 32 -2.45 6.83 -12.69
C HIS A 32 -3.95 6.66 -12.95
N ALA A 33 -4.77 7.52 -12.37
CA ALA A 33 -6.22 7.51 -12.51
C ALA A 33 -6.73 8.89 -12.91
N ASP A 34 -7.36 8.98 -14.08
CA ASP A 34 -8.24 10.09 -14.47
C ASP A 34 -9.62 9.79 -13.88
N TRP A 35 -9.88 10.33 -12.67
CA TRP A 35 -11.04 9.94 -11.87
C TRP A 35 -12.18 10.96 -12.00
N LYS A 36 -13.39 10.47 -12.32
CA LYS A 36 -14.58 11.28 -12.61
C LYS A 36 -15.83 10.78 -11.90
N GLU A 37 -15.68 9.87 -10.94
CA GLU A 37 -16.84 9.27 -10.29
C GLU A 37 -17.33 10.09 -9.09
N HIS A 38 -18.64 10.05 -8.85
CA HIS A 38 -19.31 10.64 -7.71
C HIS A 38 -19.68 9.56 -6.70
N GLN A 39 -19.63 9.86 -5.41
CA GLN A 39 -20.06 8.96 -4.30
C GLN A 39 -19.51 7.55 -4.44
N THR A 40 -18.28 7.42 -4.90
CA THR A 40 -17.63 6.16 -5.22
C THR A 40 -16.35 5.98 -4.41
N LEU A 41 -16.14 4.77 -3.91
CA LEU A 41 -14.94 4.34 -3.22
C LEU A 41 -14.17 3.37 -4.10
N LEU A 42 -12.97 3.75 -4.51
CA LEU A 42 -12.03 2.85 -5.21
C LEU A 42 -11.12 2.17 -4.19
N LYS A 43 -11.15 0.85 -4.17
CA LYS A 43 -10.26 0.02 -3.33
C LYS A 43 -9.55 -1.02 -4.18
N VAL A 44 -8.34 -1.37 -3.76
CA VAL A 44 -7.67 -2.58 -4.22
C VAL A 44 -7.76 -3.64 -3.14
N HIS A 45 -7.97 -4.89 -3.56
CA HIS A 45 -8.08 -6.06 -2.69
C HIS A 45 -7.04 -7.09 -3.07
N PHE A 46 -6.38 -7.63 -2.05
CA PHE A 46 -5.43 -8.73 -2.16
C PHE A 46 -5.86 -9.87 -1.24
N PRO A 47 -6.63 -10.84 -1.76
CA PRO A 47 -6.84 -12.09 -1.05
C PRO A 47 -5.53 -12.87 -1.03
N VAL A 48 -5.02 -13.16 0.17
CA VAL A 48 -3.74 -13.83 0.39
C VAL A 48 -3.94 -15.15 1.13
N ALA A 49 -3.05 -16.10 0.94
CA ALA A 49 -3.12 -17.41 1.63
C ALA A 49 -2.38 -17.34 2.98
N VAL A 50 -2.73 -16.37 3.82
CA VAL A 50 -2.19 -16.18 5.18
C VAL A 50 -3.34 -16.28 6.17
N HIS A 51 -3.26 -17.19 7.12
CA HIS A 51 -4.29 -17.44 8.13
C HIS A 51 -3.83 -16.93 9.50
N THR A 52 -4.27 -15.74 9.84
CA THR A 52 -4.00 -15.10 11.12
C THR A 52 -5.20 -14.30 11.58
N ASP A 53 -5.42 -14.23 12.88
CA ASP A 53 -6.47 -13.41 13.49
C ASP A 53 -5.99 -11.99 13.84
N GLU A 54 -4.76 -11.64 13.47
CA GLU A 54 -4.16 -10.34 13.72
C GLU A 54 -3.44 -9.80 12.49
N ALA A 55 -3.65 -8.49 12.23
CA ALA A 55 -2.91 -7.71 11.25
C ALA A 55 -2.14 -6.60 11.96
N THR A 56 -0.91 -6.33 11.52
CA THR A 56 -0.09 -5.25 12.05
C THR A 56 -0.09 -4.07 11.10
N PHE A 57 -0.26 -2.87 11.63
CA PHE A 57 -0.32 -1.62 10.87
C PHE A 57 0.76 -0.65 11.33
N ASP A 58 1.44 -0.03 10.39
CA ASP A 58 2.33 1.09 10.65
C ASP A 58 1.55 2.29 11.16
N VAL A 59 2.00 2.86 12.26
CA VAL A 59 1.50 4.11 12.81
C VAL A 59 2.69 5.01 13.18
N GLN A 60 2.41 6.29 13.48
CA GLN A 60 3.46 7.22 13.87
C GLN A 60 4.24 6.67 15.09
N PHE A 61 5.56 6.59 14.92
CA PHE A 61 6.52 6.13 15.94
C PHE A 61 6.35 4.67 16.40
N GLY A 62 5.64 3.83 15.62
CA GLY A 62 5.46 2.44 16.00
C GLY A 62 4.52 1.65 15.11
N ASN A 63 3.88 0.67 15.69
CA ASN A 63 2.90 -0.17 15.02
C ASN A 63 1.75 -0.52 15.96
N LEU A 64 0.63 -0.93 15.38
CA LEU A 64 -0.56 -1.33 16.10
C LEU A 64 -1.12 -2.62 15.50
N THR A 65 -1.42 -3.59 16.35
CA THR A 65 -2.07 -4.85 15.95
C THR A 65 -3.58 -4.73 16.08
N ARG A 66 -4.29 -5.26 15.10
CA ARG A 66 -5.77 -5.31 15.05
C ARG A 66 -6.25 -6.66 14.61
N LYS A 67 -7.44 -7.07 15.09
CA LYS A 67 -8.07 -8.33 14.69
C LYS A 67 -8.52 -8.28 13.22
N THR A 68 -8.42 -9.42 12.56
CA THR A 68 -8.85 -9.61 11.16
C THR A 68 -10.31 -10.08 11.06
N HIS A 69 -10.86 -10.63 12.14
CA HIS A 69 -12.24 -11.09 12.22
C HIS A 69 -13.23 -9.98 12.57
N GLN A 70 -14.51 -10.21 12.38
CA GLN A 70 -15.62 -9.30 12.70
C GLN A 70 -16.64 -9.97 13.63
N ASN A 71 -16.15 -10.53 14.76
CA ASN A 71 -16.95 -11.33 15.67
C ASN A 71 -17.80 -10.48 16.62
N THR A 72 -17.46 -9.23 16.80
CA THR A 72 -18.19 -8.30 17.67
C THR A 72 -18.66 -7.07 16.89
N SER A 73 -19.64 -6.33 17.44
CA SER A 73 -20.06 -5.05 16.86
C SER A 73 -18.95 -4.01 16.82
N TRP A 74 -17.99 -4.08 17.74
CA TRP A 74 -16.79 -3.25 17.74
C TRP A 74 -15.87 -3.57 16.55
N ASP A 75 -15.70 -4.86 16.23
CA ASP A 75 -14.90 -5.28 15.09
C ASP A 75 -15.56 -4.87 13.77
N VAL A 76 -16.89 -5.03 13.68
CA VAL A 76 -17.67 -4.58 12.51
C VAL A 76 -17.54 -3.07 12.32
N ALA A 77 -17.58 -2.28 13.39
CA ALA A 77 -17.43 -0.82 13.33
C ALA A 77 -16.03 -0.38 12.87
N ARG A 78 -15.01 -1.23 13.03
CA ARG A 78 -13.64 -0.99 12.56
C ARG A 78 -13.39 -1.52 11.16
N PHE A 79 -14.33 -1.37 10.25
CA PHE A 79 -14.25 -1.86 8.87
C PHE A 79 -13.10 -1.26 8.07
N GLU A 80 -12.57 -0.11 8.47
CA GLU A 80 -11.41 0.54 7.90
C GLU A 80 -10.57 1.17 9.00
N SER A 81 -9.26 1.06 8.87
CA SER A 81 -8.29 1.50 9.87
C SER A 81 -7.18 2.32 9.24
N CYS A 82 -6.69 3.30 9.97
CA CYS A 82 -5.52 4.04 9.53
C CYS A 82 -4.27 3.17 9.63
N GLY A 83 -3.50 3.12 8.56
CA GLY A 83 -2.13 2.64 8.51
C GLY A 83 -1.30 3.66 7.73
N GLN A 84 -0.01 3.77 8.01
CA GLN A 84 0.85 4.72 7.31
C GLN A 84 1.48 4.05 6.07
N LYS A 85 2.72 3.67 6.13
CA LYS A 85 3.47 3.17 4.96
C LYS A 85 3.21 1.70 4.64
N TRP A 86 2.74 0.92 5.64
CA TRP A 86 2.55 -0.52 5.47
C TRP A 86 1.49 -1.10 6.40
N MET A 87 0.95 -2.22 6.01
CA MET A 87 0.29 -3.19 6.87
C MET A 87 0.75 -4.60 6.53
N ASP A 88 0.64 -5.52 7.47
CA ASP A 88 1.16 -6.89 7.35
C ASP A 88 0.20 -7.93 7.89
N LEU A 89 0.14 -9.05 7.18
CA LEU A 89 -0.40 -10.32 7.65
C LEU A 89 0.72 -11.36 7.66
N SER A 90 1.02 -11.94 8.81
CA SER A 90 2.03 -12.99 8.94
C SER A 90 1.50 -14.17 9.74
N GLU A 91 1.86 -15.37 9.32
CA GLU A 91 1.66 -16.63 10.02
C GLU A 91 2.93 -17.48 9.97
N GLY A 92 3.33 -18.07 11.12
CA GLY A 92 4.46 -19.00 11.16
C GLY A 92 5.70 -18.50 10.41
N HIS A 93 5.91 -19.04 9.20
CA HIS A 93 7.11 -18.77 8.39
C HIS A 93 6.83 -17.99 7.11
N TYR A 94 5.63 -17.45 6.96
CA TYR A 94 5.21 -16.74 5.77
C TYR A 94 4.35 -15.52 6.11
N GLY A 95 4.46 -14.49 5.31
CA GLY A 95 3.64 -13.30 5.43
C GLY A 95 3.56 -12.51 4.12
N VAL A 96 2.66 -11.56 4.12
CA VAL A 96 2.49 -10.60 3.02
C VAL A 96 2.28 -9.22 3.61
N SER A 97 3.12 -8.28 3.20
CA SER A 97 2.93 -6.87 3.53
C SER A 97 2.32 -6.11 2.35
N LEU A 98 1.41 -5.19 2.64
CA LEU A 98 0.86 -4.22 1.69
C LEU A 98 1.47 -2.86 2.01
N LEU A 99 2.21 -2.30 1.06
CA LEU A 99 2.94 -1.04 1.17
C LEU A 99 2.26 0.03 0.33
N ASN A 100 2.43 1.29 0.71
CA ASN A 100 1.92 2.42 -0.09
C ASN A 100 2.74 3.69 0.15
N ASP A 101 2.60 4.66 -0.76
CA ASP A 101 3.29 5.96 -0.69
C ASP A 101 2.44 7.09 -0.11
N CYS A 102 1.11 7.02 -0.20
CA CYS A 102 0.23 8.13 0.19
C CYS A 102 -1.21 7.73 0.52
N LYS A 103 -1.51 6.43 0.71
CA LYS A 103 -2.87 5.94 0.97
C LYS A 103 -2.96 5.35 2.38
N TYR A 104 -3.86 5.85 3.21
CA TYR A 104 -3.89 5.55 4.65
C TYR A 104 -5.09 4.73 5.11
N GLY A 105 -6.10 4.52 4.25
CA GLY A 105 -7.27 3.73 4.56
C GLY A 105 -7.05 2.25 4.28
N HIS A 106 -6.78 1.46 5.33
CA HIS A 106 -6.56 0.02 5.22
C HIS A 106 -7.72 -0.76 5.81
N SER A 107 -8.04 -1.89 5.23
CA SER A 107 -8.95 -2.85 5.85
C SER A 107 -8.44 -4.28 5.66
N VAL A 108 -8.72 -5.10 6.66
CA VAL A 108 -8.48 -6.54 6.60
C VAL A 108 -9.72 -7.24 7.08
N LYS A 109 -10.15 -8.24 6.33
CA LYS A 109 -11.17 -9.18 6.76
C LYS A 109 -10.70 -10.57 6.43
N ASP A 110 -10.51 -11.38 7.46
CA ASP A 110 -9.89 -12.70 7.36
C ASP A 110 -8.53 -12.58 6.64
N SER A 111 -8.36 -13.25 5.51
CA SER A 111 -7.13 -13.20 4.69
C SER A 111 -7.20 -12.20 3.53
N ASN A 112 -8.17 -11.29 3.51
CA ASN A 112 -8.30 -10.30 2.43
C ASN A 112 -7.82 -8.93 2.90
N MET A 113 -6.66 -8.52 2.39
CA MET A 113 -6.08 -7.19 2.61
C MET A 113 -6.65 -6.19 1.61
N ALA A 114 -6.99 -4.98 2.05
CA ALA A 114 -7.45 -3.95 1.13
C ALA A 114 -6.91 -2.57 1.48
N LEU A 115 -6.72 -1.76 0.44
CA LEU A 115 -6.27 -0.37 0.52
C LEU A 115 -7.26 0.53 -0.21
N THR A 116 -7.73 1.57 0.45
CA THR A 116 -8.55 2.62 -0.15
C THR A 116 -7.65 3.54 -0.97
N LEU A 117 -7.95 3.66 -2.25
CA LEU A 117 -7.17 4.43 -3.21
C LEU A 117 -7.74 5.83 -3.44
N ILE A 118 -9.06 5.93 -3.71
CA ILE A 118 -9.75 7.20 -3.95
C ILE A 118 -11.14 7.12 -3.31
N LYS A 119 -11.60 8.22 -2.69
CA LYS A 119 -12.93 8.34 -2.11
C LYS A 119 -13.59 9.64 -2.54
N SER A 120 -14.47 9.57 -3.53
CA SER A 120 -15.25 10.72 -3.98
C SER A 120 -16.45 10.94 -3.07
N GLY A 121 -16.34 11.91 -2.17
CA GLY A 121 -17.46 12.42 -1.38
C GLY A 121 -18.26 13.48 -2.12
N ILE A 122 -19.33 13.98 -1.49
CA ILE A 122 -20.12 15.13 -1.98
C ILE A 122 -20.15 16.27 -0.97
N GLU A 123 -19.77 16.02 0.27
CA GLU A 123 -19.72 16.99 1.35
C GLU A 123 -18.30 17.05 1.95
N PRO A 124 -17.75 18.19 2.24
CA PRO A 124 -18.26 19.56 1.97
C PRO A 124 -18.03 20.04 0.54
N ASN A 125 -17.29 19.28 -0.29
CA ASN A 125 -17.02 19.60 -1.68
C ASN A 125 -17.68 18.55 -2.59
N PRO A 126 -18.64 18.94 -3.45
CA PRO A 126 -19.36 18.02 -4.32
C PRO A 126 -18.53 17.40 -5.45
N VAL A 127 -17.34 17.93 -5.70
CA VAL A 127 -16.40 17.43 -6.72
C VAL A 127 -15.10 16.89 -6.12
N THR A 128 -15.17 16.46 -4.85
CA THR A 128 -14.02 15.90 -4.15
C THR A 128 -13.39 14.75 -4.93
N ASP A 129 -12.06 14.80 -5.07
CA ASP A 129 -11.21 13.79 -5.72
C ASP A 129 -11.52 13.51 -7.20
N GLN A 130 -12.33 14.36 -7.87
CA GLN A 130 -12.57 14.25 -9.31
C GLN A 130 -11.44 14.96 -10.07
N GLU A 131 -10.30 14.34 -10.14
CA GLU A 131 -9.08 14.85 -10.75
C GLU A 131 -8.15 13.72 -11.18
N GLU A 132 -6.97 14.07 -11.68
CA GLU A 132 -5.91 13.11 -11.95
C GLU A 132 -5.16 12.74 -10.65
N HIS A 133 -5.03 11.46 -10.40
CA HIS A 133 -4.30 10.91 -9.26
C HIS A 133 -3.13 10.08 -9.72
N THR A 134 -1.98 10.24 -9.07
CA THR A 134 -0.82 9.36 -9.24
C THR A 134 -0.37 8.87 -7.87
N PHE A 135 -0.27 7.56 -7.72
CA PHE A 135 0.15 6.92 -6.47
C PHE A 135 0.73 5.54 -6.74
N THR A 136 1.53 5.06 -5.80
CA THR A 136 2.11 3.72 -5.85
C THR A 136 1.76 2.94 -4.59
N TYR A 137 1.35 1.70 -4.79
CA TYR A 137 1.26 0.72 -3.72
C TYR A 137 1.98 -0.55 -4.15
N ALA A 138 2.34 -1.38 -3.19
CA ALA A 138 3.09 -2.59 -3.47
C ALA A 138 2.65 -3.75 -2.60
N ILE A 139 2.80 -4.96 -3.12
CA ILE A 139 2.69 -6.18 -2.33
C ILE A 139 4.08 -6.78 -2.13
N TYR A 140 4.38 -7.19 -0.91
CA TYR A 140 5.67 -7.76 -0.52
C TYR A 140 5.47 -9.11 0.18
N PRO A 141 5.45 -10.21 -0.58
CA PRO A 141 5.46 -11.56 -0.01
C PRO A 141 6.82 -11.84 0.63
N HIS A 142 6.81 -12.41 1.84
CA HIS A 142 8.05 -12.62 2.57
C HIS A 142 8.02 -13.91 3.40
N ALA A 143 9.20 -14.40 3.75
CA ALA A 143 9.37 -15.43 4.77
C ALA A 143 9.39 -14.77 6.16
N GLU A 144 9.04 -15.52 7.18
CA GLU A 144 8.99 -15.09 8.57
C GLU A 144 7.97 -13.96 8.82
N ASN A 145 8.10 -13.28 9.96
CA ASN A 145 7.25 -12.13 10.29
C ASN A 145 7.79 -10.83 9.67
N TRP A 146 6.99 -9.80 9.69
CA TRP A 146 7.30 -8.49 9.09
C TRP A 146 8.61 -7.84 9.59
N LYS A 147 9.03 -8.11 10.85
CA LYS A 147 10.29 -7.58 11.41
C LYS A 147 11.49 -8.27 10.78
N ALA A 148 11.50 -9.61 10.78
CA ALA A 148 12.58 -10.40 10.19
C ALA A 148 12.66 -10.22 8.66
N ALA A 149 11.51 -10.01 8.03
CA ALA A 149 11.41 -9.77 6.59
C ALA A 149 11.90 -8.39 6.14
N GLY A 150 12.09 -7.44 7.05
CA GLY A 150 12.48 -6.08 6.70
C GLY A 150 11.36 -5.26 6.04
N THR A 151 10.09 -5.52 6.38
CA THR A 151 8.93 -4.80 5.82
C THR A 151 9.06 -3.29 6.00
N VAL A 152 9.52 -2.83 7.15
CA VAL A 152 9.74 -1.41 7.44
C VAL A 152 10.72 -0.79 6.45
N GLU A 153 11.84 -1.47 6.21
CA GLU A 153 12.86 -1.02 5.26
C GLU A 153 12.32 -0.94 3.83
N GLU A 154 11.58 -1.95 3.38
CA GLU A 154 10.96 -1.96 2.05
C GLU A 154 9.89 -0.86 1.91
N ALA A 155 9.14 -0.56 2.98
CA ALA A 155 8.18 0.53 3.01
C ALA A 155 8.88 1.90 2.92
N TYR A 156 10.01 2.07 3.61
CA TYR A 156 10.82 3.29 3.50
C TYR A 156 11.45 3.43 2.11
N LYS A 157 11.94 2.37 1.49
CA LYS A 157 12.45 2.40 0.11
C LYS A 157 11.38 2.84 -0.91
N LEU A 158 10.12 2.49 -0.67
CA LEU A 158 9.00 2.94 -1.51
C LEU A 158 8.70 4.42 -1.30
N ASN A 159 8.72 4.89 -0.05
CA ASN A 159 8.34 6.26 0.32
C ASN A 159 9.49 7.28 0.17
N GLN A 160 10.72 6.82 0.26
CA GLN A 160 11.93 7.65 0.18
C GLN A 160 12.89 7.04 -0.87
N PRO A 161 12.56 7.13 -2.15
CA PRO A 161 13.42 6.61 -3.21
C PRO A 161 14.76 7.35 -3.20
N LEU A 162 15.83 6.63 -3.52
CA LEU A 162 17.15 7.21 -3.66
C LEU A 162 17.13 8.27 -4.77
N LEU A 163 17.54 9.48 -4.44
CA LEU A 163 17.78 10.54 -5.40
C LEU A 163 19.18 10.37 -5.95
N THR A 164 19.30 10.23 -7.25
CA THR A 164 20.61 10.18 -7.94
C THR A 164 20.88 11.51 -8.61
N GLU A 165 21.99 12.14 -8.26
CA GLU A 165 22.49 13.34 -8.93
C GLU A 165 23.80 12.99 -9.64
N ARG A 166 23.93 13.45 -10.89
CA ARG A 166 25.18 13.30 -11.62
C ARG A 166 26.19 14.32 -11.09
N ASN A 167 27.07 13.88 -10.20
CA ASN A 167 28.15 14.73 -9.72
C ASN A 167 29.24 14.82 -10.79
N THR A 168 29.53 16.05 -11.24
CA THR A 168 30.63 16.35 -12.18
C THR A 168 31.95 16.64 -11.46
N LYS A 169 31.95 16.68 -10.11
CA LYS A 169 33.15 16.86 -9.30
C LYS A 169 33.56 15.54 -8.67
N ALA A 170 34.68 15.00 -9.10
CA ALA A 170 35.31 13.87 -8.42
C ALA A 170 35.73 14.27 -6.99
N GLY A 171 35.44 13.46 -5.99
CA GLY A 171 36.04 13.57 -4.66
C GLY A 171 35.12 13.72 -3.45
N LEU A 172 33.83 13.44 -3.54
CA LEU A 172 32.98 13.28 -2.37
C LEU A 172 32.76 11.80 -2.10
N ASP A 173 33.48 11.27 -1.14
CA ASP A 173 33.53 9.84 -0.82
C ASP A 173 33.00 9.57 0.60
N TYR A 174 31.83 10.12 0.91
CA TYR A 174 31.15 9.80 2.17
C TYR A 174 29.67 9.56 1.99
N SER A 175 29.14 8.63 2.77
CA SER A 175 27.73 8.30 2.85
C SER A 175 27.20 8.62 4.24
N PHE A 176 26.02 9.19 4.31
CA PHE A 176 25.29 9.37 5.57
C PHE A 176 24.32 8.21 5.86
N ALA A 177 24.25 7.24 4.96
CA ALA A 177 23.48 6.03 5.18
C ALA A 177 24.29 5.06 6.05
N SER A 178 23.84 4.85 7.27
CA SER A 178 24.35 3.84 8.21
C SER A 178 23.38 2.67 8.33
#